data_c7f5aece60caafeac051f13ff109e44d
#
_entry.id   c7f5aece60caafeac051f13ff109e44d
#
_cell.length_a   1.000
_cell.length_b   1.000
_cell.length_c   1.000
_cell.angle_alpha   90.00
_cell.angle_beta   90.00
_cell.angle_gamma   90.00
#
_symmetry.space_group_name_H-M   'P 1'
#
loop_
_entity.id
_entity.type
_entity.pdbx_description
1 polymer ?
#
loop_
_entity_poly.entity_id
_entity_poly.type
_entity_poly.pdbx_seq_one_letter_code
_entity_poly.pdbx_strand_id
1 'polypeptide(L)'
;MKAYQVIIIGSGPAGIFAAMELERLGVEGIVVIDRHPYPAGGLLNDGKLNFDCRVGIDPAELKLDLAAAQRLMAQIREIFIRFPGCRQVTFTDRHEKIEELENVAREHDAEFVAPEQWHWGTDNGRQVVDYLRGYLAKTEFLLKTEVVSVSGLPDGAWEVSCIRNKKALRLAARVILAAPGRSGAYWFRDVAGSLGVAHNFGPIDVGIRIELNRKFYDEVTDIVYDPKFIFRTARHGDKVRTFCTNPGGRVRTEDYYSFKLVNGDALAGRKTDNTNFALLNTISLTEPFSDTTEFGQMIAKQFSLLGGGRPIVQRVGDFREGRRSKAASFMSKVRHFGMCRATCRATPGDITLGMPARIIDNLWESLKKMDKIVPGILHPSTLLYAPEIKFFDTHFPADEHLETNVPGIFVAGDGTGKSRGIVGAGISGIIAARGISRKYFS
;
A
#
# COMPACT_ATOMS: atom_id res chain seq x y z
N MET A 1 31.41 18.77 -3.53
CA MET A 1 30.03 18.22 -3.51
C MET A 1 29.73 17.72 -4.91
N LYS A 2 29.23 16.48 -5.07
CA LYS A 2 28.83 15.94 -6.39
C LYS A 2 27.48 16.55 -6.77
N ALA A 3 27.36 17.03 -8.00
CA ALA A 3 26.15 17.69 -8.50
C ALA A 3 25.43 16.79 -9.51
N TYR A 4 24.10 16.83 -9.46
CA TYR A 4 23.19 16.15 -10.37
C TYR A 4 22.15 17.12 -10.93
N GLN A 5 21.51 16.76 -12.01
CA GLN A 5 20.36 17.51 -12.49
C GLN A 5 19.11 17.17 -11.66
N VAL A 6 18.89 15.88 -11.41
CA VAL A 6 17.73 15.40 -10.63
C VAL A 6 18.18 14.39 -9.57
N ILE A 7 17.80 14.64 -8.33
CA ILE A 7 17.86 13.65 -7.25
C ILE A 7 16.47 13.10 -6.99
N ILE A 8 16.30 11.78 -7.14
CA ILE A 8 15.09 11.04 -6.79
C ILE A 8 15.30 10.36 -5.45
N ILE A 9 14.48 10.66 -4.45
CA ILE A 9 14.56 10.09 -3.11
C ILE A 9 13.54 8.96 -2.98
N GLY A 10 14.02 7.72 -3.00
CA GLY A 10 13.24 6.49 -2.96
C GLY A 10 13.25 5.74 -4.28
N SER A 11 13.63 4.46 -4.23
CA SER A 11 13.74 3.54 -5.37
C SER A 11 12.55 2.59 -5.51
N GLY A 12 11.38 3.00 -4.98
CA GLY A 12 10.12 2.29 -5.20
C GLY A 12 9.55 2.52 -6.61
N PRO A 13 8.33 2.01 -6.90
CA PRO A 13 7.72 2.15 -8.22
C PRO A 13 7.71 3.60 -8.73
N ALA A 14 7.34 4.57 -7.87
CA ALA A 14 7.32 5.98 -8.27
C ALA A 14 8.70 6.48 -8.73
N GLY A 15 9.74 6.21 -7.95
CA GLY A 15 11.11 6.65 -8.28
C GLY A 15 11.68 5.94 -9.51
N ILE A 16 11.45 4.63 -9.66
CA ILE A 16 11.93 3.86 -10.81
C ILE A 16 11.24 4.33 -12.10
N PHE A 17 9.91 4.45 -12.11
CA PHE A 17 9.19 4.91 -13.29
C PHE A 17 9.47 6.38 -13.63
N ALA A 18 9.73 7.21 -12.61
CA ALA A 18 10.20 8.58 -12.86
C ALA A 18 11.58 8.60 -13.51
N ALA A 19 12.53 7.81 -13.03
CA ALA A 19 13.86 7.71 -13.64
C ALA A 19 13.79 7.21 -15.08
N MET A 20 12.99 6.16 -15.35
CA MET A 20 12.76 5.64 -16.71
C MET A 20 12.21 6.71 -17.64
N GLU A 21 11.22 7.48 -17.19
CA GLU A 21 10.60 8.52 -18.00
C GLU A 21 11.54 9.71 -18.23
N LEU A 22 12.35 10.11 -17.22
CA LEU A 22 13.38 11.14 -17.38
C LEU A 22 14.44 10.74 -18.40
N GLU A 23 14.96 9.49 -18.33
CA GLU A 23 15.91 8.98 -19.34
C GLU A 23 15.29 8.97 -20.74
N ARG A 24 14.02 8.54 -20.87
CA ARG A 24 13.29 8.56 -22.16
C ARG A 24 13.15 9.97 -22.73
N LEU A 25 13.02 10.97 -21.86
CA LEU A 25 12.95 12.40 -22.24
C LEU A 25 14.32 13.04 -22.45
N GLY A 26 15.42 12.28 -22.35
CA GLY A 26 16.78 12.77 -22.60
C GLY A 26 17.40 13.55 -21.44
N VAL A 27 16.79 13.53 -20.25
CA VAL A 27 17.39 14.17 -19.07
C VAL A 27 18.57 13.33 -18.61
N GLU A 28 19.70 13.97 -18.37
CA GLU A 28 20.94 13.35 -17.90
C GLU A 28 21.23 13.76 -16.43
N GLY A 29 22.24 13.16 -15.82
CA GLY A 29 22.63 13.48 -14.44
C GLY A 29 21.57 13.15 -13.40
N ILE A 30 20.93 11.98 -13.55
CA ILE A 30 19.89 11.47 -12.64
C ILE A 30 20.54 10.56 -11.60
N VAL A 31 20.17 10.73 -10.34
CA VAL A 31 20.53 9.78 -9.26
C VAL A 31 19.30 9.40 -8.45
N VAL A 32 19.18 8.10 -8.16
CA VAL A 32 18.16 7.54 -7.25
C VAL A 32 18.85 7.19 -5.93
N ILE A 33 18.36 7.73 -4.83
CA ILE A 33 18.90 7.50 -3.48
C ILE A 33 17.93 6.60 -2.72
N ASP A 34 18.44 5.53 -2.08
CA ASP A 34 17.64 4.69 -1.19
C ASP A 34 18.45 4.22 0.01
N ARG A 35 17.81 4.21 1.19
CA ARG A 35 18.41 3.73 2.43
C ARG A 35 18.63 2.22 2.47
N HIS A 36 17.85 1.48 1.68
CA HIS A 36 17.94 0.03 1.59
C HIS A 36 19.12 -0.42 0.69
N PRO A 37 19.64 -1.63 0.91
CA PRO A 37 20.72 -2.18 0.10
C PRO A 37 20.27 -2.64 -1.29
N TYR A 38 18.97 -2.70 -1.51
CA TYR A 38 18.36 -3.14 -2.75
C TYR A 38 17.16 -2.24 -3.09
N PRO A 39 17.08 -1.71 -4.31
CA PRO A 39 15.96 -0.87 -4.71
C PRO A 39 14.70 -1.73 -4.82
N ALA A 40 13.60 -1.27 -4.24
CA ALA A 40 12.41 -2.09 -4.27
C ALA A 40 11.10 -1.38 -3.89
N GLY A 41 11.03 -0.78 -2.72
CA GLY A 41 9.76 -0.30 -2.17
C GLY A 41 8.66 -1.36 -2.26
N GLY A 42 7.50 -0.99 -2.76
CA GLY A 42 6.33 -1.87 -2.92
C GLY A 42 6.50 -3.02 -3.91
N LEU A 43 7.54 -3.03 -4.76
CA LEU A 43 7.80 -4.11 -5.71
C LEU A 43 8.15 -5.46 -5.05
N LEU A 44 8.65 -5.43 -3.81
CA LEU A 44 8.94 -6.64 -3.01
C LEU A 44 7.75 -7.11 -2.15
N ASN A 45 6.58 -6.48 -2.27
CA ASN A 45 5.38 -6.91 -1.56
C ASN A 45 4.71 -8.10 -2.27
N ASP A 46 3.39 -8.10 -2.36
CA ASP A 46 2.59 -9.19 -2.90
C ASP A 46 2.63 -9.33 -4.43
N GLY A 47 3.18 -8.35 -5.13
CA GLY A 47 3.36 -8.40 -6.58
C GLY A 47 2.07 -8.28 -7.39
N LYS A 48 1.02 -7.70 -6.84
CA LYS A 48 -0.27 -7.47 -7.52
C LYS A 48 -0.29 -6.13 -8.25
N LEU A 49 -0.77 -6.16 -9.47
CA LEU A 49 -1.03 -5.00 -10.31
C LEU A 49 -2.53 -4.88 -10.55
N ASN A 50 -3.09 -3.72 -10.29
CA ASN A 50 -4.49 -3.41 -10.59
C ASN A 50 -4.52 -2.36 -11.70
N PHE A 51 -5.16 -2.70 -12.82
CA PHE A 51 -5.33 -1.80 -13.96
C PHE A 51 -6.78 -1.33 -14.05
N ASP A 52 -7.19 -0.56 -13.05
CA ASP A 52 -8.51 0.07 -12.96
C ASP A 52 -8.38 1.43 -12.26
N CYS A 53 -8.91 2.48 -12.87
CA CYS A 53 -8.83 3.85 -12.32
C CYS A 53 -9.56 4.03 -10.99
N ARG A 54 -10.41 3.08 -10.59
CA ARG A 54 -11.06 3.05 -9.26
C ARG A 54 -10.16 2.47 -8.17
N VAL A 55 -8.98 1.91 -8.54
CA VAL A 55 -8.10 1.19 -7.62
C VAL A 55 -6.67 1.72 -7.69
N GLY A 56 -6.21 2.33 -6.62
CA GLY A 56 -4.80 2.73 -6.47
C GLY A 56 -4.42 4.10 -7.01
N ILE A 57 -5.30 4.78 -7.71
CA ILE A 57 -5.19 6.20 -8.08
C ILE A 57 -6.49 6.93 -7.78
N ASP A 58 -6.38 8.23 -7.64
CA ASP A 58 -7.48 9.18 -7.76
C ASP A 58 -7.14 10.11 -8.91
N PRO A 59 -7.80 9.97 -10.08
CA PRO A 59 -7.51 10.83 -11.24
C PRO A 59 -7.68 12.32 -10.93
N ALA A 60 -8.66 12.69 -10.09
CA ALA A 60 -8.88 14.08 -9.71
C ALA A 60 -7.73 14.64 -8.86
N GLU A 61 -7.20 13.87 -7.92
CA GLU A 61 -6.02 14.23 -7.13
C GLU A 61 -4.77 14.43 -8.00
N LEU A 62 -4.65 13.63 -9.06
CA LEU A 62 -3.57 13.74 -10.05
C LEU A 62 -3.87 14.75 -11.17
N LYS A 63 -5.02 15.43 -11.11
CA LYS A 63 -5.51 16.38 -12.14
C LYS A 63 -5.52 15.77 -13.55
N LEU A 64 -5.89 14.51 -13.65
CA LEU A 64 -6.04 13.75 -14.89
C LEU A 64 -7.51 13.59 -15.27
N ASP A 65 -7.80 13.67 -16.56
CA ASP A 65 -9.01 13.07 -17.09
C ASP A 65 -8.90 11.53 -17.13
N LEU A 66 -10.02 10.86 -17.26
CA LEU A 66 -10.06 9.39 -17.27
C LEU A 66 -9.24 8.79 -18.42
N ALA A 67 -9.28 9.40 -19.59
CA ALA A 67 -8.55 8.92 -20.77
C ALA A 67 -7.04 9.04 -20.57
N ALA A 68 -6.55 10.14 -19.97
CA ALA A 68 -5.14 10.31 -19.63
C ALA A 68 -4.69 9.28 -18.58
N ALA A 69 -5.51 9.04 -17.54
CA ALA A 69 -5.22 8.04 -16.55
C ALA A 69 -5.13 6.63 -17.18
N GLN A 70 -6.05 6.27 -18.06
CA GLN A 70 -6.04 4.99 -18.78
C GLN A 70 -4.81 4.85 -19.69
N ARG A 71 -4.40 5.91 -20.42
CA ARG A 71 -3.17 5.89 -21.24
C ARG A 71 -1.92 5.63 -20.40
N LEU A 72 -1.78 6.31 -19.27
CA LEU A 72 -0.64 6.08 -18.36
C LEU A 72 -0.64 4.68 -17.75
N MET A 73 -1.82 4.19 -17.40
CA MET A 73 -2.01 2.83 -16.91
C MET A 73 -1.62 1.79 -17.96
N ALA A 74 -2.02 1.98 -19.21
CA ALA A 74 -1.62 1.12 -20.33
C ALA A 74 -0.11 1.14 -20.56
N GLN A 75 0.55 2.29 -20.47
CA GLN A 75 2.01 2.41 -20.58
C GLN A 75 2.73 1.56 -19.52
N ILE A 76 2.28 1.59 -18.27
CA ILE A 76 2.84 0.79 -17.19
C ILE A 76 2.55 -0.71 -17.40
N ARG A 77 1.32 -1.03 -17.85
CA ARG A 77 0.91 -2.39 -18.16
C ARG A 77 1.84 -3.05 -19.19
N GLU A 78 2.13 -2.35 -20.30
CA GLU A 78 3.02 -2.84 -21.36
C GLU A 78 4.44 -3.19 -20.86
N ILE A 79 4.93 -2.50 -19.85
CA ILE A 79 6.22 -2.82 -19.24
C ILE A 79 6.14 -4.10 -18.42
N PHE A 80 5.12 -4.24 -17.59
CA PHE A 80 5.01 -5.38 -16.67
C PHE A 80 4.60 -6.69 -17.37
N ILE A 81 3.74 -6.64 -18.39
CA ILE A 81 3.32 -7.87 -19.11
C ILE A 81 4.49 -8.54 -19.88
N ARG A 82 5.55 -7.77 -20.19
CA ARG A 82 6.76 -8.31 -20.81
C ARG A 82 7.69 -9.02 -19.81
N PHE A 83 7.45 -8.86 -18.51
CA PHE A 83 8.18 -9.61 -17.49
C PHE A 83 7.68 -11.06 -17.46
N PRO A 84 8.55 -12.07 -17.71
CA PRO A 84 8.11 -13.47 -17.85
C PRO A 84 7.44 -14.06 -16.62
N GLY A 85 7.70 -13.49 -15.43
CA GLY A 85 7.08 -13.89 -14.17
C GLY A 85 5.71 -13.27 -13.91
N CYS A 86 5.26 -12.30 -14.74
CA CYS A 86 4.00 -11.60 -14.58
C CYS A 86 2.91 -12.29 -15.42
N ARG A 87 1.77 -12.61 -14.81
CA ARG A 87 0.63 -13.25 -15.47
C ARG A 87 -0.68 -12.58 -15.12
N GLN A 88 -1.62 -12.59 -16.03
CA GLN A 88 -2.98 -12.15 -15.76
C GLN A 88 -3.66 -13.15 -14.81
N VAL A 89 -4.35 -12.63 -13.80
CA VAL A 89 -5.02 -13.43 -12.76
C VAL A 89 -6.51 -13.09 -12.62
N THR A 90 -6.92 -11.91 -13.07
CA THR A 90 -8.33 -11.54 -13.21
C THR A 90 -8.56 -11.11 -14.65
N PHE A 91 -9.54 -11.73 -15.29
CA PHE A 91 -9.90 -11.49 -16.69
C PHE A 91 -11.22 -10.73 -16.73
N THR A 92 -11.25 -9.61 -17.41
CA THR A 92 -12.45 -8.77 -17.55
C THR A 92 -13.46 -9.30 -18.55
N ASP A 93 -13.14 -10.38 -19.28
CA ASP A 93 -14.02 -11.09 -20.21
C ASP A 93 -15.01 -12.07 -19.54
N ARG A 94 -14.89 -12.29 -18.21
CA ARG A 94 -15.83 -13.10 -17.41
C ARG A 94 -17.05 -12.30 -16.96
N HIS A 95 -17.65 -11.53 -17.85
CA HIS A 95 -18.69 -10.55 -17.55
C HIS A 95 -19.88 -11.13 -16.77
N GLU A 96 -20.44 -12.27 -17.19
CA GLU A 96 -21.60 -12.89 -16.52
C GLU A 96 -21.34 -13.17 -15.03
N LYS A 97 -20.21 -13.83 -14.71
CA LYS A 97 -19.86 -14.18 -13.33
C LYS A 97 -19.54 -12.96 -12.47
N ILE A 98 -18.92 -11.94 -13.08
CA ILE A 98 -18.65 -10.67 -12.40
C ILE A 98 -19.95 -9.95 -12.09
N GLU A 99 -20.88 -9.91 -13.06
CA GLU A 99 -22.20 -9.31 -12.90
C GLU A 99 -23.05 -10.03 -11.83
N GLU A 100 -22.98 -11.38 -11.78
CA GLU A 100 -23.60 -12.15 -10.70
C GLU A 100 -23.08 -11.73 -9.32
N LEU A 101 -21.74 -11.61 -9.16
CA LEU A 101 -21.14 -11.16 -7.91
C LEU A 101 -21.50 -9.71 -7.58
N GLU A 102 -21.56 -8.82 -8.58
CA GLU A 102 -22.01 -7.43 -8.39
C GLU A 102 -23.47 -7.37 -7.92
N ASN A 103 -24.34 -8.20 -8.47
CA ASN A 103 -25.75 -8.26 -8.09
C ASN A 103 -25.89 -8.76 -6.63
N VAL A 104 -25.24 -9.88 -6.29
CA VAL A 104 -25.24 -10.41 -4.92
C VAL A 104 -24.65 -9.39 -3.93
N ALA A 105 -23.59 -8.70 -4.29
CA ALA A 105 -23.01 -7.66 -3.44
C ALA A 105 -24.00 -6.51 -3.21
N ARG A 106 -24.68 -6.06 -4.26
CA ARG A 106 -25.68 -4.98 -4.21
C ARG A 106 -26.89 -5.35 -3.34
N GLU A 107 -27.36 -6.59 -3.40
CA GLU A 107 -28.43 -7.11 -2.52
C GLU A 107 -28.08 -7.03 -1.04
N HIS A 108 -26.79 -6.97 -0.72
CA HIS A 108 -26.27 -6.88 0.64
C HIS A 108 -25.58 -5.54 0.97
N ASP A 109 -26.00 -4.45 0.29
CA ASP A 109 -25.49 -3.09 0.48
C ASP A 109 -23.98 -2.97 0.34
N ALA A 110 -23.40 -3.68 -0.63
CA ALA A 110 -22.00 -3.60 -0.96
C ALA A 110 -21.78 -3.19 -2.42
N GLU A 111 -20.79 -2.31 -2.66
CA GLU A 111 -20.25 -2.11 -3.99
C GLU A 111 -19.17 -3.17 -4.23
N PHE A 112 -19.18 -3.77 -5.41
CA PHE A 112 -18.16 -4.70 -5.85
C PHE A 112 -17.36 -4.13 -7.00
N VAL A 113 -16.04 -4.27 -6.94
CA VAL A 113 -15.12 -3.84 -8.02
C VAL A 113 -14.20 -4.99 -8.39
N ALA A 114 -14.23 -5.36 -9.66
CA ALA A 114 -13.41 -6.39 -10.30
C ALA A 114 -12.37 -5.73 -11.23
N PRO A 115 -11.22 -5.27 -10.73
CA PRO A 115 -10.20 -4.68 -11.59
C PRO A 115 -9.54 -5.74 -12.47
N GLU A 116 -9.05 -5.35 -13.65
CA GLU A 116 -8.09 -6.16 -14.38
C GLU A 116 -6.84 -6.32 -13.53
N GLN A 117 -6.40 -7.56 -13.30
CA GLN A 117 -5.29 -7.85 -12.39
C GLN A 117 -4.22 -8.73 -13.02
N TRP A 118 -2.98 -8.34 -12.75
CA TRP A 118 -1.79 -9.11 -13.07
C TRP A 118 -0.97 -9.36 -11.81
N HIS A 119 -0.20 -10.42 -11.79
CA HIS A 119 0.50 -10.86 -10.59
C HIS A 119 1.81 -11.56 -10.93
N TRP A 120 2.89 -11.21 -10.23
CA TRP A 120 4.16 -11.94 -10.28
C TRP A 120 4.50 -12.68 -8.98
N GLY A 121 3.83 -12.36 -7.87
CA GLY A 121 4.07 -12.94 -6.56
C GLY A 121 5.25 -12.34 -5.80
N THR A 122 5.20 -12.44 -4.48
CA THR A 122 6.27 -11.97 -3.59
C THR A 122 7.60 -12.67 -3.88
N ASP A 123 7.55 -13.93 -4.27
CA ASP A 123 8.70 -14.77 -4.61
C ASP A 123 9.48 -14.29 -5.85
N ASN A 124 8.85 -13.57 -6.78
CA ASN A 124 9.48 -13.00 -7.97
C ASN A 124 9.85 -11.51 -7.82
N GLY A 125 9.65 -10.93 -6.64
CA GLY A 125 9.85 -9.48 -6.43
C GLY A 125 11.25 -8.99 -6.79
N ARG A 126 12.31 -9.78 -6.54
CA ARG A 126 13.69 -9.40 -6.92
C ARG A 126 13.88 -9.40 -8.43
N GLN A 127 13.39 -10.42 -9.10
CA GLN A 127 13.50 -10.55 -10.56
C GLN A 127 12.82 -9.37 -11.28
N VAL A 128 11.65 -8.92 -10.79
CA VAL A 128 10.97 -7.77 -11.40
C VAL A 128 11.72 -6.48 -11.17
N VAL A 129 12.37 -6.31 -10.01
CA VAL A 129 13.22 -5.12 -9.77
C VAL A 129 14.42 -5.11 -10.70
N ASP A 130 15.12 -6.24 -10.86
CA ASP A 130 16.26 -6.36 -11.77
C ASP A 130 15.84 -6.15 -13.22
N TYR A 131 14.67 -6.66 -13.61
CA TYR A 131 14.07 -6.42 -14.91
C TYR A 131 13.81 -4.93 -15.16
N LEU A 132 13.18 -4.22 -14.23
CA LEU A 132 12.92 -2.78 -14.36
C LEU A 132 14.22 -1.97 -14.38
N ARG A 133 15.22 -2.34 -13.61
CA ARG A 133 16.54 -1.71 -13.66
C ARG A 133 17.23 -1.86 -15.00
N GLY A 134 16.94 -2.91 -15.75
CA GLY A 134 17.44 -3.09 -17.11
C GLY A 134 17.02 -2.00 -18.11
N TYR A 135 16.00 -1.23 -17.78
CA TYR A 135 15.59 -0.05 -18.55
C TYR A 135 16.38 1.23 -18.22
N LEU A 136 17.18 1.21 -17.15
CA LEU A 136 17.89 2.38 -16.63
C LEU A 136 19.39 2.28 -16.97
N ALA A 137 19.78 2.89 -18.06
CA ALA A 137 21.16 2.85 -18.57
C ALA A 137 22.05 3.97 -18.02
N LYS A 138 21.46 5.14 -17.72
CA LYS A 138 22.19 6.37 -17.36
C LYS A 138 21.94 6.81 -15.90
N THR A 139 20.99 6.21 -15.20
CA THR A 139 20.63 6.58 -13.84
C THR A 139 21.60 5.95 -12.84
N GLU A 140 22.23 6.79 -12.02
CA GLU A 140 23.06 6.33 -10.89
C GLU A 140 22.16 5.89 -9.71
N PHE A 141 22.58 4.82 -8.99
CA PHE A 141 21.90 4.37 -7.77
C PHE A 141 22.84 4.52 -6.57
N LEU A 142 22.46 5.34 -5.61
CA LEU A 142 23.11 5.45 -4.31
C LEU A 142 22.30 4.70 -3.26
N LEU A 143 22.50 3.38 -3.19
CA LEU A 143 21.88 2.50 -2.20
C LEU A 143 22.62 2.55 -0.86
N LYS A 144 21.96 2.06 0.23
CA LYS A 144 22.46 2.19 1.62
C LYS A 144 22.79 3.64 1.98
N THR A 145 22.00 4.55 1.43
CA THR A 145 22.19 5.99 1.58
C THR A 145 20.91 6.59 2.14
N GLU A 146 20.97 7.05 3.37
CA GLU A 146 19.85 7.68 4.06
C GLU A 146 19.93 9.19 3.87
N VAL A 147 18.89 9.80 3.33
CA VAL A 147 18.76 11.25 3.25
C VAL A 147 18.32 11.76 4.63
N VAL A 148 19.09 12.68 5.18
CA VAL A 148 18.86 13.28 6.50
C VAL A 148 18.08 14.59 6.37
N SER A 149 18.54 15.47 5.46
CA SER A 149 17.92 16.78 5.26
C SER A 149 18.09 17.26 3.82
N VAL A 150 17.26 18.22 3.47
CA VAL A 150 17.29 18.97 2.22
C VAL A 150 17.30 20.44 2.55
N SER A 151 18.11 21.25 1.88
CA SER A 151 18.18 22.70 2.08
C SER A 151 18.47 23.41 0.77
N GLY A 152 17.98 24.65 0.63
CA GLY A 152 18.26 25.48 -0.55
C GLY A 152 19.68 26.00 -0.54
N LEU A 153 20.29 26.13 -1.73
CA LEU A 153 21.56 26.77 -1.97
C LEU A 153 21.36 28.20 -2.53
N PRO A 154 22.33 29.10 -2.39
CA PRO A 154 22.19 30.49 -2.85
C PRO A 154 21.96 30.65 -4.37
N ASP A 155 22.36 29.66 -5.19
CA ASP A 155 22.18 29.60 -6.63
C ASP A 155 20.81 29.03 -7.06
N GLY A 156 19.93 28.74 -6.11
CA GLY A 156 18.61 28.15 -6.36
C GLY A 156 18.61 26.63 -6.53
N ALA A 157 19.78 25.98 -6.41
CA ALA A 157 19.88 24.52 -6.33
C ALA A 157 19.57 24.02 -4.90
N TRP A 158 19.53 22.70 -4.75
CA TRP A 158 19.26 22.01 -3.50
C TRP A 158 20.51 21.27 -3.00
N GLU A 159 20.83 21.40 -1.72
CA GLU A 159 21.75 20.50 -1.03
C GLU A 159 20.97 19.35 -0.40
N VAL A 160 21.42 18.13 -0.63
CA VAL A 160 20.88 16.91 -0.01
C VAL A 160 21.97 16.31 0.89
N SER A 161 21.77 16.39 2.19
CA SER A 161 22.64 15.80 3.18
C SER A 161 22.25 14.36 3.46
N CYS A 162 23.20 13.44 3.33
CA CYS A 162 23.00 12.00 3.44
C CYS A 162 23.98 11.35 4.42
N ILE A 163 23.62 10.17 4.90
CA ILE A 163 24.52 9.23 5.58
C ILE A 163 24.66 7.98 4.72
N ARG A 164 25.89 7.65 4.32
CA ARG A 164 26.23 6.42 3.59
C ARG A 164 27.33 5.69 4.30
N ASN A 165 27.09 4.42 4.68
CA ASN A 165 28.08 3.62 5.42
C ASN A 165 28.63 4.36 6.67
N LYS A 166 27.76 5.01 7.43
CA LYS A 166 28.09 5.83 8.63
C LYS A 166 28.94 7.09 8.34
N LYS A 167 29.12 7.46 7.08
CA LYS A 167 29.84 8.67 6.69
C LYS A 167 28.89 9.70 6.12
N ALA A 168 29.10 10.96 6.46
CA ALA A 168 28.33 12.05 5.86
C ALA A 168 28.68 12.20 4.38
N LEU A 169 27.66 12.45 3.57
CA LEU A 169 27.74 12.69 2.14
C LEU A 169 26.84 13.89 1.81
N ARG A 170 27.34 14.84 1.05
CA ARG A 170 26.57 15.98 0.55
C ARG A 170 26.51 15.96 -0.96
N LEU A 171 25.32 16.14 -1.49
CA LEU A 171 25.03 16.15 -2.91
C LEU A 171 24.29 17.45 -3.24
N ALA A 172 24.41 17.90 -4.49
CA ALA A 172 23.62 19.02 -4.99
C ALA A 172 22.73 18.57 -6.15
N ALA A 173 21.55 19.18 -6.28
CA ALA A 173 20.69 18.97 -7.42
C ALA A 173 19.91 20.23 -7.81
N ARG A 174 19.61 20.36 -9.10
CA ARG A 174 18.69 21.40 -9.58
C ARG A 174 17.25 21.13 -9.17
N VAL A 175 16.86 19.85 -9.16
CA VAL A 175 15.50 19.41 -8.84
C VAL A 175 15.54 18.19 -7.95
N ILE A 176 14.58 18.11 -7.01
CA ILE A 176 14.36 16.96 -6.15
C ILE A 176 12.99 16.37 -6.42
N LEU A 177 12.93 15.05 -6.62
CA LEU A 177 11.70 14.28 -6.59
C LEU A 177 11.65 13.43 -5.32
N ALA A 178 10.73 13.77 -4.42
CA ALA A 178 10.48 12.98 -3.22
C ALA A 178 9.48 11.86 -3.52
N ALA A 179 9.96 10.62 -3.49
CA ALA A 179 9.19 9.38 -3.64
C ALA A 179 9.43 8.41 -2.47
N PRO A 180 9.25 8.85 -1.20
CA PRO A 180 9.74 8.18 0.00
C PRO A 180 9.00 6.87 0.31
N GLY A 181 7.88 6.60 -0.34
CA GLY A 181 6.98 5.51 -0.01
C GLY A 181 6.40 5.63 1.41
N ARG A 182 5.54 4.68 1.80
CA ARG A 182 4.84 4.72 3.10
C ARG A 182 5.81 4.75 4.30
N SER A 183 6.88 3.98 4.24
CA SER A 183 7.86 3.92 5.32
C SER A 183 8.73 5.17 5.48
N GLY A 184 8.78 6.03 4.46
CA GLY A 184 9.48 7.31 4.49
C GLY A 184 8.55 8.53 4.61
N ALA A 185 7.25 8.33 4.73
CA ALA A 185 6.28 9.43 4.78
C ALA A 185 6.52 10.39 5.95
N TYR A 186 6.81 9.84 7.15
CA TYR A 186 7.14 10.65 8.33
C TYR A 186 8.39 11.50 8.15
N TRP A 187 9.46 10.86 7.71
CA TRP A 187 10.72 11.56 7.43
C TRP A 187 10.50 12.70 6.42
N PHE A 188 9.72 12.43 5.36
CA PHE A 188 9.48 13.46 4.35
C PHE A 188 8.58 14.58 4.87
N ARG A 189 7.64 14.30 5.78
CA ARG A 189 6.83 15.34 6.43
C ARG A 189 7.71 16.31 7.22
N ASP A 190 8.71 15.81 7.96
CA ASP A 190 9.64 16.64 8.72
C ASP A 190 10.52 17.49 7.77
N VAL A 191 11.05 16.90 6.71
CA VAL A 191 11.83 17.61 5.69
C VAL A 191 10.95 18.65 4.98
N ALA A 192 9.74 18.29 4.57
CA ALA A 192 8.79 19.19 3.92
C ALA A 192 8.46 20.41 4.80
N GLY A 193 8.23 20.17 6.10
CA GLY A 193 8.01 21.25 7.09
C GLY A 193 9.19 22.21 7.15
N SER A 194 10.43 21.71 7.17
CA SER A 194 11.64 22.54 7.19
C SER A 194 11.85 23.36 5.91
N LEU A 195 11.27 22.92 4.80
CA LEU A 195 11.34 23.59 3.49
C LEU A 195 10.14 24.51 3.23
N GLY A 196 9.15 24.54 4.12
CA GLY A 196 7.90 25.27 3.87
C GLY A 196 6.98 24.61 2.84
N VAL A 197 7.15 23.31 2.59
CA VAL A 197 6.25 22.55 1.73
C VAL A 197 4.96 22.26 2.48
N ALA A 198 3.85 22.73 1.91
CA ALA A 198 2.52 22.54 2.49
C ALA A 198 2.12 21.05 2.50
N HIS A 199 1.44 20.61 3.55
CA HIS A 199 0.82 19.28 3.62
C HIS A 199 -0.48 19.34 4.42
N ASN A 200 -1.36 18.38 4.14
CA ASN A 200 -2.63 18.18 4.80
C ASN A 200 -2.75 16.72 5.24
N PHE A 201 -3.58 16.47 6.25
CA PHE A 201 -3.94 15.11 6.63
C PHE A 201 -5.27 14.72 5.96
N GLY A 202 -5.30 13.50 5.43
CA GLY A 202 -6.51 12.86 4.94
C GLY A 202 -7.01 11.79 5.91
N PRO A 203 -8.05 11.05 5.54
CA PRO A 203 -8.55 9.93 6.33
C PRO A 203 -7.52 8.79 6.38
N ILE A 204 -7.53 8.05 7.49
CA ILE A 204 -6.68 6.87 7.70
C ILE A 204 -7.52 5.59 7.64
N ASP A 205 -6.96 4.53 7.08
CA ASP A 205 -7.58 3.21 7.08
C ASP A 205 -7.05 2.36 8.26
N VAL A 206 -7.95 1.98 9.15
CA VAL A 206 -7.67 1.15 10.33
C VAL A 206 -8.57 -0.07 10.33
N GLY A 207 -8.02 -1.25 10.59
CA GLY A 207 -8.82 -2.46 10.61
C GLY A 207 -8.05 -3.71 11.00
N ILE A 208 -8.48 -4.80 10.42
CA ILE A 208 -8.02 -6.16 10.73
C ILE A 208 -7.67 -6.91 9.43
N ARG A 209 -6.81 -7.91 9.56
CA ARG A 209 -6.62 -8.92 8.52
C ARG A 209 -7.35 -10.19 8.89
N ILE A 210 -8.08 -10.72 7.93
CA ILE A 210 -8.84 -11.94 8.05
C ILE A 210 -8.07 -13.05 7.34
N GLU A 211 -7.96 -14.21 7.98
CA GLU A 211 -7.40 -15.42 7.39
C GLU A 211 -8.39 -16.56 7.58
N LEU A 212 -8.75 -17.23 6.50
CA LEU A 212 -9.72 -18.30 6.48
C LEU A 212 -9.27 -19.43 5.55
N ASN A 213 -9.87 -20.61 5.69
CA ASN A 213 -9.62 -21.68 4.74
C ASN A 213 -10.09 -21.24 3.35
N ARG A 214 -9.23 -21.38 2.34
CA ARG A 214 -9.46 -20.88 0.97
C ARG A 214 -10.75 -21.41 0.35
N LYS A 215 -11.18 -22.62 0.69
CA LYS A 215 -12.41 -23.22 0.16
C LYS A 215 -13.67 -22.36 0.37
N PHE A 216 -13.68 -21.48 1.37
CA PHE A 216 -14.81 -20.55 1.58
C PHE A 216 -14.76 -19.32 0.68
N TYR A 217 -13.61 -19.09 0.01
CA TYR A 217 -13.43 -17.89 -0.78
C TYR A 217 -12.98 -18.17 -2.22
N ASP A 218 -12.65 -19.43 -2.56
CA ASP A 218 -12.16 -19.81 -3.89
C ASP A 218 -13.20 -19.52 -4.98
N GLU A 219 -14.49 -19.71 -4.73
CA GLU A 219 -15.58 -19.40 -5.69
C GLU A 219 -15.53 -17.95 -6.18
N VAL A 220 -15.15 -17.01 -5.33
CA VAL A 220 -14.98 -15.60 -5.67
C VAL A 220 -13.59 -15.33 -6.25
N THR A 221 -12.53 -15.86 -5.62
CA THR A 221 -11.16 -15.54 -6.01
C THR A 221 -10.71 -16.23 -7.30
N ASP A 222 -11.40 -17.29 -7.72
CA ASP A 222 -11.22 -17.91 -9.04
C ASP A 222 -11.82 -17.08 -10.18
N ILE A 223 -12.76 -16.17 -9.87
CA ILE A 223 -13.33 -15.21 -10.83
C ILE A 223 -12.51 -13.91 -10.80
N VAL A 224 -12.34 -13.33 -9.60
CA VAL A 224 -11.61 -12.09 -9.36
C VAL A 224 -10.56 -12.34 -8.28
N TYR A 225 -9.29 -12.32 -8.65
CA TYR A 225 -8.18 -12.70 -7.75
C TYR A 225 -8.09 -11.86 -6.48
N ASP A 226 -8.28 -10.56 -6.60
CA ASP A 226 -8.28 -9.61 -5.46
C ASP A 226 -9.53 -8.73 -5.52
N PRO A 227 -10.72 -9.31 -5.20
CA PRO A 227 -12.01 -8.61 -5.26
C PRO A 227 -12.04 -7.45 -4.26
N LYS A 228 -12.69 -6.36 -4.66
CA LYS A 228 -12.91 -5.21 -3.78
C LYS A 228 -14.39 -5.12 -3.41
N PHE A 229 -14.70 -5.32 -2.14
CA PHE A 229 -16.02 -5.06 -1.57
C PHE A 229 -15.94 -3.77 -0.75
N ILE A 230 -16.87 -2.86 -1.00
CA ILE A 230 -16.96 -1.57 -0.32
C ILE A 230 -18.32 -1.49 0.34
N PHE A 231 -18.34 -1.25 1.64
CA PHE A 231 -19.53 -1.16 2.46
C PHE A 231 -19.70 0.26 3.00
N ARG A 232 -20.95 0.69 3.17
CA ARG A 232 -21.33 1.80 4.05
C ARG A 232 -22.04 1.21 5.25
N THR A 233 -21.54 1.53 6.46
CA THR A 233 -22.14 1.02 7.68
C THR A 233 -23.43 1.75 8.02
N ALA A 234 -24.47 1.01 8.41
CA ALA A 234 -25.78 1.59 8.71
C ALA A 234 -25.73 2.46 9.97
N ARG A 235 -24.97 2.02 10.99
CA ARG A 235 -24.90 2.71 12.27
C ARG A 235 -24.15 4.04 12.23
N HIS A 236 -23.01 4.07 11.53
CA HIS A 236 -22.09 5.21 11.57
C HIS A 236 -21.90 5.91 10.22
N GLY A 237 -22.38 5.32 9.11
CA GLY A 237 -22.18 5.85 7.77
C GLY A 237 -20.74 5.72 7.26
N ASP A 238 -19.86 5.07 8.02
CA ASP A 238 -18.44 4.97 7.69
C ASP A 238 -18.22 4.01 6.52
N LYS A 239 -17.18 4.32 5.74
CA LYS A 239 -16.71 3.43 4.67
C LYS A 239 -15.86 2.31 5.25
N VAL A 240 -16.21 1.06 4.90
CA VAL A 240 -15.40 -0.13 5.16
C VAL A 240 -15.14 -0.83 3.84
N ARG A 241 -13.91 -1.30 3.63
CA ARG A 241 -13.56 -1.97 2.38
C ARG A 241 -12.62 -3.15 2.58
N THR A 242 -12.72 -4.14 1.70
CA THR A 242 -11.68 -5.16 1.59
C THR A 242 -10.43 -4.57 0.95
N PHE A 243 -9.28 -5.09 1.34
CA PHE A 243 -8.01 -4.66 0.79
C PHE A 243 -7.06 -5.85 0.69
N CYS A 244 -6.34 -5.95 -0.44
CA CYS A 244 -5.24 -6.88 -0.63
C CYS A 244 -5.60 -8.34 -0.30
N THR A 245 -6.56 -8.91 -1.05
CA THR A 245 -6.90 -10.34 -0.97
C THR A 245 -5.78 -11.18 -1.55
N ASN A 246 -5.40 -12.24 -0.86
CA ASN A 246 -4.30 -13.14 -1.22
C ASN A 246 -4.78 -14.60 -1.22
N PRO A 247 -5.28 -15.12 -2.35
CA PRO A 247 -5.71 -16.51 -2.48
C PRO A 247 -4.52 -17.47 -2.35
N GLY A 248 -4.62 -18.43 -1.43
CA GLY A 248 -3.52 -19.33 -1.13
C GLY A 248 -2.28 -18.63 -0.55
N GLY A 249 -2.46 -17.41 -0.03
CA GLY A 249 -1.41 -16.61 0.56
C GLY A 249 -1.23 -16.85 2.07
N ARG A 250 -0.47 -16.00 2.71
CA ARG A 250 -0.23 -16.04 4.16
C ARG A 250 -0.27 -14.65 4.75
N VAL A 251 -0.59 -14.57 6.03
CA VAL A 251 -0.46 -13.35 6.83
C VAL A 251 1.01 -13.19 7.25
N ARG A 252 1.53 -11.97 7.21
CA ARG A 252 2.87 -11.62 7.68
C ARG A 252 2.84 -10.37 8.56
N THR A 253 3.90 -10.16 9.32
CA THR A 253 4.13 -8.91 10.04
C THR A 253 4.85 -7.90 9.14
N GLU A 254 4.54 -6.63 9.35
CA GLU A 254 5.23 -5.48 8.77
C GLU A 254 5.80 -4.66 9.92
N ASP A 255 7.14 -4.46 9.90
CA ASP A 255 7.83 -3.78 10.99
C ASP A 255 7.84 -2.26 10.75
N TYR A 256 7.36 -1.53 11.74
CA TYR A 256 7.52 -0.09 11.89
C TYR A 256 8.39 0.20 13.12
N TYR A 257 8.99 1.37 13.21
CA TYR A 257 10.01 1.72 14.22
C TYR A 257 9.72 1.22 15.65
N SER A 258 8.49 1.40 16.16
CA SER A 258 8.13 1.06 17.54
C SER A 258 6.97 0.07 17.67
N PHE A 259 6.45 -0.45 16.56
CA PHE A 259 5.32 -1.36 16.54
C PHE A 259 5.33 -2.29 15.32
N LYS A 260 4.50 -3.31 15.37
CA LYS A 260 4.28 -4.24 14.26
C LYS A 260 2.84 -4.19 13.80
N LEU A 261 2.64 -4.13 12.49
CA LEU A 261 1.35 -4.30 11.85
C LEU A 261 1.26 -5.67 11.19
N VAL A 262 0.04 -6.05 10.79
CA VAL A 262 -0.17 -7.19 9.91
C VAL A 262 -0.33 -6.74 8.46
N ASN A 263 0.06 -7.63 7.54
CA ASN A 263 -0.14 -7.48 6.11
C ASN A 263 -0.31 -8.86 5.48
N GLY A 264 -0.63 -8.92 4.19
CA GLY A 264 -0.72 -10.15 3.41
C GLY A 264 0.44 -10.33 2.47
N ASP A 265 0.64 -11.58 2.08
CA ASP A 265 1.70 -12.04 1.21
C ASP A 265 1.13 -13.08 0.24
N ALA A 266 1.34 -12.89 -1.06
CA ALA A 266 0.85 -13.76 -2.11
C ALA A 266 2.02 -14.31 -2.93
N LEU A 267 2.29 -15.61 -2.79
CA LEU A 267 3.31 -16.30 -3.56
C LEU A 267 2.75 -16.76 -4.91
N ALA A 268 3.52 -16.63 -5.97
CA ALA A 268 3.14 -17.16 -7.27
C ALA A 268 3.30 -18.69 -7.33
N GLY A 269 4.34 -19.22 -6.72
CA GLY A 269 4.69 -20.65 -6.74
C GLY A 269 3.96 -21.46 -5.67
N ARG A 270 4.32 -21.28 -4.40
CA ARG A 270 3.82 -22.10 -3.29
C ARG A 270 2.55 -21.50 -2.67
N LYS A 271 1.43 -22.21 -2.74
CA LYS A 271 0.17 -21.83 -2.12
C LYS A 271 -0.01 -22.49 -0.75
N THR A 272 -0.74 -21.80 0.15
CA THR A 272 -1.27 -22.35 1.40
C THR A 272 -2.72 -22.78 1.22
N ASP A 273 -3.27 -23.46 2.24
CA ASP A 273 -4.69 -23.83 2.28
C ASP A 273 -5.57 -22.66 2.74
N ASN A 274 -5.01 -21.47 2.91
CA ASN A 274 -5.72 -20.30 3.40
C ASN A 274 -5.77 -19.20 2.33
N THR A 275 -6.84 -18.41 2.39
CA THR A 275 -6.92 -17.07 1.78
C THR A 275 -6.92 -16.02 2.88
N ASN A 276 -6.29 -14.88 2.65
CA ASN A 276 -6.37 -13.78 3.58
C ASN A 276 -6.64 -12.45 2.86
N PHE A 277 -7.31 -11.55 3.56
CA PHE A 277 -7.58 -10.18 3.11
C PHE A 277 -7.68 -9.22 4.29
N ALA A 278 -7.43 -7.94 4.07
CA ALA A 278 -7.73 -6.93 5.07
C ALA A 278 -9.17 -6.43 4.95
N LEU A 279 -9.77 -6.09 6.08
CA LEU A 279 -10.99 -5.32 6.17
C LEU A 279 -10.67 -4.02 6.90
N LEU A 280 -10.80 -2.90 6.22
CA LEU A 280 -10.32 -1.59 6.67
C LEU A 280 -11.48 -0.60 6.76
N ASN A 281 -11.61 0.04 7.91
CA ASN A 281 -12.52 1.16 8.13
C ASN A 281 -11.77 2.48 7.85
N THR A 282 -12.30 3.29 6.97
CA THR A 282 -11.76 4.63 6.68
C THR A 282 -12.25 5.60 7.74
N ILE A 283 -11.33 6.23 8.46
CA ILE A 283 -11.59 7.13 9.58
C ILE A 283 -11.14 8.54 9.22
N SER A 284 -12.04 9.49 9.34
CA SER A 284 -11.75 10.93 9.34
C SER A 284 -11.86 11.47 10.76
N LEU A 285 -10.87 12.23 11.20
CA LEU A 285 -10.91 12.88 12.50
C LEU A 285 -11.69 14.18 12.40
N THR A 286 -12.31 14.57 13.52
CA THR A 286 -13.00 15.86 13.65
C THR A 286 -12.02 16.95 14.08
N GLU A 287 -12.27 18.19 13.65
CA GLU A 287 -11.51 19.34 14.15
C GLU A 287 -11.70 19.53 15.68
N PRO A 288 -10.66 20.00 16.39
CA PRO A 288 -9.37 20.53 15.88
C PRO A 288 -8.30 19.46 15.62
N PHE A 289 -8.61 18.20 15.82
CA PHE A 289 -7.63 17.12 15.75
C PHE A 289 -7.58 16.55 14.32
N SER A 290 -6.50 16.84 13.60
CA SER A 290 -6.35 16.48 12.19
C SER A 290 -5.26 15.47 11.90
N ASP A 291 -4.32 15.19 12.82
CA ASP A 291 -3.24 14.22 12.60
C ASP A 291 -3.75 12.76 12.72
N THR A 292 -4.28 12.26 11.61
CA THR A 292 -4.74 10.87 11.49
C THR A 292 -3.59 9.86 11.61
N THR A 293 -2.36 10.28 11.28
CA THR A 293 -1.16 9.48 11.44
C THR A 293 -0.90 9.15 12.90
N GLU A 294 -0.95 10.17 13.78
CA GLU A 294 -0.75 9.99 15.21
C GLU A 294 -1.83 9.07 15.80
N PHE A 295 -3.08 9.27 15.41
CA PHE A 295 -4.18 8.38 15.82
C PHE A 295 -3.90 6.92 15.45
N GLY A 296 -3.48 6.66 14.21
CA GLY A 296 -3.10 5.31 13.78
C GLY A 296 -1.93 4.73 14.58
N GLN A 297 -0.92 5.54 14.89
CA GLN A 297 0.22 5.13 15.73
C GLN A 297 -0.21 4.79 17.17
N MET A 298 -1.12 5.55 17.75
CA MET A 298 -1.63 5.27 19.10
C MET A 298 -2.26 3.88 19.13
N ILE A 299 -3.12 3.56 18.16
CA ILE A 299 -3.74 2.23 18.04
C ILE A 299 -2.65 1.16 17.87
N ALA A 300 -1.68 1.36 16.99
CA ALA A 300 -0.61 0.40 16.74
C ALA A 300 0.25 0.13 17.98
N LYS A 301 0.61 1.18 18.73
CA LYS A 301 1.35 1.08 20.01
C LYS A 301 0.54 0.32 21.07
N GLN A 302 -0.77 0.57 21.15
CA GLN A 302 -1.66 -0.14 22.07
C GLN A 302 -1.69 -1.65 21.77
N PHE A 303 -1.81 -2.03 20.49
CA PHE A 303 -1.73 -3.44 20.10
C PHE A 303 -0.35 -4.05 20.37
N SER A 304 0.73 -3.32 20.17
CA SER A 304 2.08 -3.78 20.52
C SER A 304 2.22 -4.06 22.02
N LEU A 305 1.65 -3.22 22.86
CA LEU A 305 1.61 -3.44 24.31
C LEU A 305 0.82 -4.71 24.65
N LEU A 306 -0.41 -4.83 24.14
CA LEU A 306 -1.29 -5.97 24.39
C LEU A 306 -0.71 -7.30 23.90
N GLY A 307 -0.02 -7.27 22.75
CA GLY A 307 0.56 -8.44 22.09
C GLY A 307 1.97 -8.81 22.53
N GLY A 308 2.60 -8.03 23.43
CA GLY A 308 4.00 -8.24 23.83
C GLY A 308 4.95 -8.07 22.64
N GLY A 309 4.77 -6.99 21.86
CA GLY A 309 5.55 -6.68 20.66
C GLY A 309 5.13 -7.47 19.41
N ARG A 310 3.98 -8.14 19.44
CA ARG A 310 3.41 -8.90 18.31
C ARG A 310 1.98 -8.46 18.03
N PRO A 311 1.47 -8.63 16.79
CA PRO A 311 0.05 -8.51 16.52
C PRO A 311 -0.79 -9.47 17.39
N ILE A 312 -2.03 -9.10 17.62
CA ILE A 312 -3.03 -9.96 18.27
C ILE A 312 -3.70 -10.83 17.21
N VAL A 313 -4.00 -12.08 17.56
CA VAL A 313 -4.87 -12.97 16.77
C VAL A 313 -6.04 -13.45 17.62
N GLN A 314 -7.25 -13.36 17.05
CA GLN A 314 -8.49 -13.82 17.70
C GLN A 314 -9.30 -14.65 16.71
N ARG A 315 -9.93 -15.72 17.17
CA ARG A 315 -10.82 -16.53 16.35
C ARG A 315 -12.20 -15.87 16.26
N VAL A 316 -12.83 -15.95 15.11
CA VAL A 316 -14.19 -15.44 14.92
C VAL A 316 -15.17 -16.07 15.91
N GLY A 317 -15.04 -17.37 16.21
CA GLY A 317 -15.87 -18.02 17.23
C GLY A 317 -15.74 -17.40 18.64
N ASP A 318 -14.51 -17.11 19.06
CA ASP A 318 -14.25 -16.45 20.35
C ASP A 318 -14.69 -14.98 20.34
N PHE A 319 -14.40 -14.27 19.24
CA PHE A 319 -14.81 -12.86 19.04
C PHE A 319 -16.34 -12.70 19.16
N ARG A 320 -17.11 -13.58 18.48
CA ARG A 320 -18.57 -13.54 18.49
C ARG A 320 -19.16 -13.74 19.87
N GLU A 321 -18.49 -14.50 20.73
CA GLU A 321 -18.90 -14.77 22.10
C GLU A 321 -18.33 -13.77 23.12
N GLY A 322 -17.65 -12.68 22.66
CA GLY A 322 -17.03 -11.68 23.52
C GLY A 322 -15.87 -12.22 24.35
N ARG A 323 -15.21 -13.28 23.89
CA ARG A 323 -14.12 -13.94 24.62
C ARG A 323 -12.78 -13.74 23.93
N ARG A 324 -11.73 -13.54 24.71
CA ARG A 324 -10.36 -13.59 24.17
C ARG A 324 -10.01 -14.99 23.68
N SER A 325 -9.28 -15.09 22.59
CA SER A 325 -8.65 -16.35 22.20
C SER A 325 -7.47 -16.70 23.11
N LYS A 326 -7.26 -17.99 23.36
CA LYS A 326 -6.17 -18.52 24.17
C LYS A 326 -5.24 -19.40 23.33
N ALA A 327 -3.99 -19.57 23.73
CA ALA A 327 -3.04 -20.44 23.01
C ALA A 327 -3.59 -21.87 22.81
N ALA A 328 -4.28 -22.41 23.82
CA ALA A 328 -4.92 -23.73 23.76
C ALA A 328 -5.98 -23.82 22.64
N SER A 329 -6.68 -22.71 22.31
CA SER A 329 -7.69 -22.68 21.23
C SER A 329 -7.08 -22.96 19.85
N PHE A 330 -5.79 -22.68 19.66
CA PHE A 330 -5.07 -22.90 18.40
C PHE A 330 -4.38 -24.27 18.34
N MET A 331 -4.26 -24.97 19.48
CA MET A 331 -3.62 -26.29 19.57
C MET A 331 -4.64 -27.44 19.55
N SER A 332 -5.92 -27.14 19.62
CA SER A 332 -6.98 -28.15 19.67
C SER A 332 -7.02 -28.99 18.41
N LYS A 333 -6.96 -30.31 18.56
CA LYS A 333 -7.15 -31.30 17.48
C LYS A 333 -8.63 -31.51 17.11
N VAL A 334 -9.56 -30.79 17.75
CA VAL A 334 -10.99 -30.92 17.47
C VAL A 334 -11.27 -30.43 16.05
N ARG A 335 -11.86 -31.28 15.21
CA ARG A 335 -12.09 -31.07 13.77
C ARG A 335 -12.75 -29.72 13.41
N HIS A 336 -13.62 -29.20 14.27
CA HIS A 336 -14.28 -27.91 14.04
C HIS A 336 -13.36 -26.69 14.15
N PHE A 337 -12.24 -26.82 14.88
CA PHE A 337 -11.30 -25.73 15.08
C PHE A 337 -10.04 -25.82 14.23
N GLY A 338 -9.86 -26.91 13.48
CA GLY A 338 -8.64 -27.16 12.70
C GLY A 338 -8.71 -26.73 11.23
N MET A 339 -9.78 -26.06 10.79
CA MET A 339 -9.96 -25.74 9.36
C MET A 339 -9.10 -24.57 8.87
N CYS A 340 -8.76 -23.61 9.73
CA CYS A 340 -7.81 -22.53 9.40
C CYS A 340 -6.64 -22.59 10.37
N ARG A 341 -5.44 -22.76 9.84
CA ARG A 341 -4.19 -22.73 10.62
C ARG A 341 -3.53 -21.38 10.43
N ALA A 342 -3.17 -20.72 11.52
CA ALA A 342 -2.48 -19.44 11.50
C ALA A 342 -1.16 -19.53 10.73
N THR A 343 -1.00 -18.68 9.72
CA THR A 343 0.25 -18.59 8.94
C THR A 343 1.20 -17.53 9.50
N CYS A 344 0.71 -16.64 10.38
CA CYS A 344 1.48 -15.60 11.03
C CYS A 344 1.69 -15.89 12.51
N ARG A 345 2.89 -15.58 13.01
CA ARG A 345 3.20 -15.63 14.45
C ARG A 345 2.62 -14.40 15.16
N ALA A 346 1.46 -14.56 15.79
CA ALA A 346 0.75 -13.54 16.54
C ALA A 346 0.43 -14.01 17.96
N THR A 347 0.07 -13.10 18.85
CA THR A 347 -0.32 -13.41 20.23
C THR A 347 -1.83 -13.64 20.30
N PRO A 348 -2.31 -14.80 20.78
CA PRO A 348 -3.72 -15.03 21.05
C PRO A 348 -4.26 -14.00 22.06
N GLY A 349 -5.36 -13.34 21.70
CA GLY A 349 -5.88 -12.25 22.55
C GLY A 349 -7.29 -11.83 22.20
N ASP A 350 -7.61 -10.61 22.59
CA ASP A 350 -8.87 -9.94 22.32
C ASP A 350 -8.61 -8.63 21.58
N ILE A 351 -9.10 -8.53 20.34
CA ILE A 351 -8.94 -7.36 19.49
C ILE A 351 -9.71 -6.15 20.02
N THR A 352 -10.82 -6.38 20.74
CA THR A 352 -11.67 -5.30 21.27
C THR A 352 -10.98 -4.45 22.33
N LEU A 353 -9.94 -4.98 22.98
CA LEU A 353 -9.14 -4.22 23.96
C LEU A 353 -8.23 -3.16 23.32
N GLY A 354 -7.91 -3.32 22.04
CA GLY A 354 -6.97 -2.42 21.36
C GLY A 354 -7.60 -1.57 20.26
N MET A 355 -8.87 -1.79 19.94
CA MET A 355 -9.54 -1.12 18.84
C MET A 355 -10.71 -0.26 19.36
N PRO A 356 -10.85 1.01 18.93
CA PRO A 356 -12.02 1.82 19.27
C PRO A 356 -13.33 1.12 18.91
N ALA A 357 -14.33 1.22 19.80
CA ALA A 357 -15.62 0.52 19.65
C ALA A 357 -16.29 0.79 18.29
N ARG A 358 -16.26 2.06 17.81
CA ARG A 358 -16.81 2.43 16.51
C ARG A 358 -16.19 1.62 15.36
N ILE A 359 -14.89 1.41 15.40
CA ILE A 359 -14.18 0.63 14.37
C ILE A 359 -14.60 -0.84 14.47
N ILE A 360 -14.67 -1.41 15.67
CA ILE A 360 -15.14 -2.79 15.89
C ILE A 360 -16.57 -2.98 15.38
N ASP A 361 -17.49 -2.07 15.70
CA ASP A 361 -18.88 -2.12 15.25
C ASP A 361 -18.96 -2.13 13.71
N ASN A 362 -18.22 -1.23 13.07
CA ASN A 362 -18.19 -1.09 11.61
C ASN A 362 -17.60 -2.34 10.92
N LEU A 363 -16.50 -2.87 11.45
CA LEU A 363 -15.88 -4.08 10.92
C LEU A 363 -16.80 -5.30 11.09
N TRP A 364 -17.45 -5.44 12.25
CA TRP A 364 -18.34 -6.54 12.53
C TRP A 364 -19.63 -6.49 11.68
N GLU A 365 -20.21 -5.29 11.49
CA GLU A 365 -21.33 -5.10 10.59
C GLU A 365 -20.96 -5.51 9.15
N SER A 366 -19.81 -5.05 8.67
CA SER A 366 -19.35 -5.35 7.32
C SER A 366 -19.00 -6.83 7.12
N LEU A 367 -18.42 -7.50 8.15
CA LEU A 367 -18.19 -8.94 8.12
C LEU A 367 -19.50 -9.74 8.03
N LYS A 368 -20.56 -9.31 8.73
CA LYS A 368 -21.88 -9.95 8.62
C LYS A 368 -22.49 -9.78 7.23
N LYS A 369 -22.35 -8.62 6.60
CA LYS A 369 -22.77 -8.40 5.21
C LYS A 369 -21.95 -9.27 4.26
N MET A 370 -20.63 -9.30 4.47
CA MET A 370 -19.74 -10.09 3.62
C MET A 370 -19.98 -11.61 3.74
N ASP A 371 -20.35 -12.13 4.91
CA ASP A 371 -20.69 -13.55 5.08
C ASP A 371 -21.96 -13.97 4.32
N LYS A 372 -22.86 -13.01 4.01
CA LYS A 372 -24.03 -13.25 3.15
C LYS A 372 -23.63 -13.31 1.67
N ILE A 373 -22.62 -12.54 1.25
CA ILE A 373 -22.08 -12.53 -0.12
C ILE A 373 -21.18 -13.74 -0.34
N VAL A 374 -20.36 -14.06 0.65
CA VAL A 374 -19.37 -15.16 0.62
C VAL A 374 -19.57 -16.03 1.87
N PRO A 375 -20.46 -17.02 1.82
CA PRO A 375 -20.78 -17.86 2.97
C PRO A 375 -19.57 -18.59 3.55
N GLY A 376 -19.39 -18.51 4.86
CA GLY A 376 -18.29 -19.15 5.58
C GLY A 376 -17.16 -18.21 6.01
N ILE A 377 -17.22 -16.93 5.67
CA ILE A 377 -16.27 -15.93 6.21
C ILE A 377 -16.35 -15.87 7.75
N LEU A 378 -17.54 -15.97 8.33
CA LEU A 378 -17.77 -16.00 9.76
C LEU A 378 -17.65 -17.41 10.36
N HIS A 379 -17.02 -18.36 9.67
CA HIS A 379 -16.76 -19.68 10.26
C HIS A 379 -15.98 -19.56 11.58
N PRO A 380 -16.30 -20.30 12.65
CA PRO A 380 -15.64 -20.18 13.95
C PRO A 380 -14.11 -20.32 13.92
N SER A 381 -13.55 -21.00 12.91
CA SER A 381 -12.09 -21.15 12.73
C SER A 381 -11.42 -20.01 12.01
N THR A 382 -12.17 -19.09 11.40
CA THR A 382 -11.60 -17.90 10.77
C THR A 382 -10.84 -17.08 11.79
N LEU A 383 -9.69 -16.54 11.39
CA LEU A 383 -8.77 -15.80 12.22
C LEU A 383 -8.81 -14.32 11.89
N LEU A 384 -8.87 -13.49 12.91
CA LEU A 384 -8.78 -12.05 12.85
C LEU A 384 -7.45 -11.63 13.45
N TYR A 385 -6.65 -10.90 12.69
CA TYR A 385 -5.38 -10.33 13.15
C TYR A 385 -5.49 -8.81 13.22
N ALA A 386 -4.94 -8.22 14.26
CA ALA A 386 -4.91 -6.77 14.45
C ALA A 386 -3.56 -6.29 15.00
N PRO A 387 -3.17 -5.04 14.71
CA PRO A 387 -3.86 -4.10 13.82
C PRO A 387 -3.36 -4.19 12.39
N GLU A 388 -4.21 -3.89 11.42
CA GLU A 388 -3.80 -3.51 10.07
C GLU A 388 -4.13 -2.03 9.86
N ILE A 389 -3.12 -1.22 9.57
CA ILE A 389 -3.25 0.23 9.39
C ILE A 389 -2.51 0.63 8.11
N LYS A 390 -3.10 1.53 7.35
CA LYS A 390 -2.48 2.03 6.12
C LYS A 390 -2.17 3.51 6.26
N PHE A 391 -0.89 3.82 6.49
CA PHE A 391 -0.36 5.17 6.57
C PHE A 391 -0.12 5.76 5.18
N PHE A 392 -1.15 6.33 4.58
CA PHE A 392 -1.09 7.13 3.34
C PHE A 392 -1.97 8.38 3.45
N ASP A 393 -2.12 8.83 4.66
CA ASP A 393 -2.99 9.92 5.10
C ASP A 393 -2.38 11.30 4.90
N THR A 394 -1.06 11.42 4.74
CA THR A 394 -0.41 12.71 4.48
C THR A 394 -0.46 13.03 2.99
N HIS A 395 -1.07 14.17 2.66
CA HIS A 395 -1.22 14.68 1.30
C HIS A 395 -0.42 15.95 1.12
N PHE A 396 0.45 15.99 0.11
CA PHE A 396 1.21 17.18 -0.28
C PHE A 396 0.51 17.86 -1.48
N PRO A 397 -0.12 19.05 -1.29
CA PRO A 397 -0.66 19.81 -2.41
C PRO A 397 0.41 20.04 -3.47
N ALA A 398 0.05 19.82 -4.74
CA ALA A 398 0.94 19.97 -5.87
C ALA A 398 0.15 20.41 -7.11
N ASP A 399 0.84 20.96 -8.09
CA ASP A 399 0.23 21.32 -9.37
C ASP A 399 -0.02 20.07 -10.27
N GLU A 400 -0.40 20.29 -11.52
CA GLU A 400 -0.65 19.21 -12.51
C GLU A 400 0.62 18.48 -12.92
N HIS A 401 1.79 18.97 -12.53
CA HIS A 401 3.10 18.37 -12.76
C HIS A 401 3.69 17.70 -11.53
N LEU A 402 2.93 17.70 -10.45
CA LEU A 402 3.33 17.22 -9.11
C LEU A 402 4.49 18.02 -8.50
N GLU A 403 4.68 19.28 -8.89
CA GLU A 403 5.53 20.23 -8.18
C GLU A 403 4.77 20.83 -7.01
N THR A 404 5.41 20.92 -5.86
CA THR A 404 4.84 21.50 -4.64
C THR A 404 4.80 23.04 -4.70
N ASN A 405 4.33 23.69 -3.64
CA ASN A 405 4.43 25.13 -3.50
C ASN A 405 5.89 25.66 -3.40
N VAL A 406 6.87 24.76 -3.28
CA VAL A 406 8.30 25.09 -3.28
C VAL A 406 8.91 24.70 -4.62
N PRO A 407 9.31 25.67 -5.48
CA PRO A 407 9.85 25.39 -6.80
C PRO A 407 11.05 24.44 -6.76
N GLY A 408 11.10 23.45 -7.66
CA GLY A 408 12.15 22.45 -7.71
C GLY A 408 11.95 21.26 -6.77
N ILE A 409 10.89 21.25 -5.93
CA ILE A 409 10.51 20.10 -5.10
C ILE A 409 9.25 19.45 -5.66
N PHE A 410 9.41 18.23 -6.17
CA PHE A 410 8.34 17.39 -6.71
C PHE A 410 8.02 16.23 -5.76
N VAL A 411 6.79 15.72 -5.83
CA VAL A 411 6.31 14.62 -4.98
C VAL A 411 5.65 13.53 -5.81
N ALA A 412 5.86 12.26 -5.44
CA ALA A 412 5.22 11.12 -6.09
C ALA A 412 5.06 9.91 -5.14
N GLY A 413 4.10 9.06 -5.44
CA GLY A 413 3.90 7.78 -4.76
C GLY A 413 3.07 7.86 -3.49
N ASP A 414 2.94 6.69 -2.84
CA ASP A 414 2.04 6.48 -1.69
C ASP A 414 2.39 7.36 -0.47
N GLY A 415 3.69 7.56 -0.21
CA GLY A 415 4.16 8.33 0.95
C GLY A 415 3.91 9.83 0.86
N THR A 416 3.43 10.32 -0.28
CA THR A 416 3.08 11.72 -0.51
C THR A 416 1.58 11.92 -0.80
N GLY A 417 0.79 10.87 -0.63
CA GLY A 417 -0.66 10.89 -0.86
C GLY A 417 -1.07 10.87 -2.33
N LYS A 418 -0.13 10.72 -3.27
CA LYS A 418 -0.41 10.80 -4.72
C LYS A 418 -0.84 9.47 -5.35
N SER A 419 -0.73 8.37 -4.61
CA SER A 419 -1.12 7.05 -5.13
C SER A 419 -1.34 6.04 -4.02
N ARG A 420 -1.83 4.85 -4.42
CA ARG A 420 -1.95 3.67 -3.56
C ARG A 420 -1.65 2.43 -4.38
N GLY A 421 -0.44 1.85 -4.17
CA GLY A 421 0.00 0.65 -4.87
C GLY A 421 0.90 0.91 -6.08
N ILE A 422 1.36 -0.18 -6.69
CA ILE A 422 2.46 -0.18 -7.67
C ILE A 422 2.13 0.64 -8.92
N VAL A 423 0.96 0.41 -9.51
CA VAL A 423 0.55 1.06 -10.76
C VAL A 423 0.34 2.56 -10.54
N GLY A 424 -0.40 2.94 -9.49
CA GLY A 424 -0.62 4.35 -9.16
C GLY A 424 0.67 5.08 -8.83
N ALA A 425 1.59 4.44 -8.09
CA ALA A 425 2.89 5.01 -7.80
C ALA A 425 3.71 5.26 -9.09
N GLY A 426 3.72 4.29 -10.01
CA GLY A 426 4.35 4.45 -11.31
C GLY A 426 3.76 5.59 -12.13
N ILE A 427 2.44 5.72 -12.17
CA ILE A 427 1.74 6.83 -12.85
C ILE A 427 2.19 8.18 -12.28
N SER A 428 2.16 8.34 -10.95
CA SER A 428 2.60 9.59 -10.31
C SER A 428 4.08 9.90 -10.59
N GLY A 429 4.95 8.87 -10.65
CA GLY A 429 6.34 9.03 -11.04
C GLY A 429 6.51 9.54 -12.47
N ILE A 430 5.75 8.99 -13.42
CA ILE A 430 5.77 9.45 -14.82
C ILE A 430 5.30 10.90 -14.94
N ILE A 431 4.23 11.28 -14.23
CA ILE A 431 3.71 12.66 -14.25
C ILE A 431 4.77 13.63 -13.73
N ALA A 432 5.36 13.32 -12.56
CA ALA A 432 6.41 14.15 -11.99
C ALA A 432 7.62 14.29 -12.93
N ALA A 433 8.06 13.20 -13.56
CA ALA A 433 9.16 13.20 -14.51
C ALA A 433 8.90 14.11 -15.73
N ARG A 434 7.68 14.04 -16.30
CA ARG A 434 7.26 14.93 -17.38
C ARG A 434 7.23 16.40 -16.97
N GLY A 435 6.74 16.66 -15.76
CA GLY A 435 6.75 18.00 -15.17
C GLY A 435 8.16 18.55 -14.98
N ILE A 436 9.05 17.74 -14.43
CA ILE A 436 10.46 18.06 -14.24
C ILE A 436 11.12 18.39 -15.59
N SER A 437 10.98 17.50 -16.57
CA SER A 437 11.56 17.73 -17.90
C SER A 437 11.04 19.02 -18.53
N ARG A 438 9.72 19.23 -18.53
CA ARG A 438 9.09 20.41 -19.13
C ARG A 438 9.50 21.73 -18.49
N LYS A 439 9.60 21.77 -17.13
CA LYS A 439 9.87 23.02 -16.41
C LYS A 439 11.34 23.38 -16.28
N TYR A 440 12.21 22.37 -16.28
CA TYR A 440 13.61 22.57 -15.92
C TYR A 440 14.61 22.16 -17.02
N PHE A 441 14.20 21.40 -18.04
CA PHE A 441 15.09 20.83 -19.05
C PHE A 441 14.59 20.92 -20.50
N SER A 442 13.44 21.59 -20.76
CA SER A 442 12.95 21.89 -22.12
C SER A 442 13.48 23.22 -22.63
#